data_139aabb9589eb2b7bb3e19f047bfe3c0
#
_entry.id   139aabb9589eb2b7bb3e19f047bfe3c0
#
_cell.length_a   1.000
_cell.length_b   1.000
_cell.length_c   1.000
_cell.angle_alpha   90.00
_cell.angle_beta   90.00
_cell.angle_gamma   90.00
#
_symmetry.space_group_name_H-M   'P 1'
#
loop_
_entity.id
_entity.type
_entity.pdbx_description
1 polymer ?
#
loop_
_entity_poly.entity_id
_entity_poly.type
_entity_poly.pdbx_seq_one_letter_code
_entity_poly.pdbx_strand_id
1 'polypeptide(L)'
;MNALKNLSLILLLSLAFTGCHNKSSKLNDFNLLLYAPEYASGFDIKGADGKESVLITVRNPWQGADCVTTWLFIARSGEKVPEGFAGQVLEGDAKRIVAMSSTHIAMLDAIGEVRRITGVSGIDYISNPDIQARRDSIGDVGYEGNINYELLLSLNPDLVLLYGVNGASAMESKLEELDIPFMYVGDYLEESPLGKAEWMVALSEVIGKREKGEKAFATIPVRYNALKKKVTDSTLGTPSVMLNVPYGD
;
A
#
# COMPACT_ATOMS: atom_id res chain seq x y z
N MET A 1 -54.96 13.95 -34.54
CA MET A 1 -53.57 14.46 -34.59
C MET A 1 -52.94 14.58 -33.20
N ASN A 2 -53.69 14.75 -32.14
CA ASN A 2 -53.14 14.93 -30.77
C ASN A 2 -52.80 13.59 -30.06
N ALA A 3 -53.47 12.50 -30.39
CA ALA A 3 -53.24 11.18 -29.77
C ALA A 3 -51.87 10.57 -30.16
N LEU A 4 -51.44 10.77 -31.42
CA LEU A 4 -50.14 10.29 -31.89
C LEU A 4 -48.96 11.06 -31.29
N LYS A 5 -49.13 12.37 -30.99
CA LYS A 5 -48.08 13.16 -30.35
C LYS A 5 -47.86 12.78 -28.89
N ASN A 6 -48.96 12.44 -28.19
CA ASN A 6 -48.86 11.97 -26.79
C ASN A 6 -48.26 10.57 -26.67
N LEU A 7 -48.51 9.68 -27.65
CA LEU A 7 -47.91 8.35 -27.67
C LEU A 7 -46.38 8.42 -27.93
N SER A 8 -45.92 9.33 -28.81
CA SER A 8 -44.52 9.53 -29.09
C SER A 8 -43.76 10.13 -27.89
N LEU A 9 -44.42 11.01 -27.11
CA LEU A 9 -43.83 11.62 -25.91
C LEU A 9 -43.71 10.60 -24.74
N ILE A 10 -44.64 9.68 -24.60
CA ILE A 10 -44.60 8.60 -23.62
C ILE A 10 -43.51 7.58 -23.97
N LEU A 11 -43.32 7.28 -25.26
CA LEU A 11 -42.28 6.38 -25.73
C LEU A 11 -40.85 6.96 -25.56
N LEU A 12 -40.69 8.29 -25.68
CA LEU A 12 -39.42 8.98 -25.42
C LEU A 12 -39.09 9.07 -23.92
N LEU A 13 -40.11 9.12 -23.04
CA LEU A 13 -39.89 9.16 -21.59
C LEU A 13 -39.53 7.79 -20.99
N SER A 14 -39.89 6.68 -21.66
CA SER A 14 -39.57 5.32 -21.19
C SER A 14 -38.13 4.87 -21.52
N LEU A 15 -37.43 5.59 -22.38
CA LEU A 15 -36.01 5.31 -22.73
C LEU A 15 -34.99 5.99 -21.80
N ALA A 16 -35.45 6.85 -20.88
CA ALA A 16 -34.55 7.58 -19.96
C ALA A 16 -34.30 6.86 -18.61
N PHE A 17 -34.83 5.67 -18.39
CA PHE A 17 -34.63 4.86 -17.18
C PHE A 17 -33.77 3.59 -17.40
N THR A 18 -32.79 3.63 -18.32
CA THR A 18 -31.66 2.73 -18.17
C THR A 18 -30.73 3.28 -17.09
N GLY A 19 -31.23 3.31 -15.88
CA GLY A 19 -30.42 3.50 -14.71
C GLY A 19 -29.36 2.40 -14.70
N CYS A 20 -28.10 2.77 -14.79
CA CYS A 20 -27.00 1.89 -14.46
C CYS A 20 -27.32 1.28 -13.09
N HIS A 21 -27.81 0.06 -13.07
CA HIS A 21 -27.94 -0.75 -11.86
C HIS A 21 -26.51 -1.11 -11.48
N ASN A 22 -25.88 -0.21 -10.73
CA ASN A 22 -24.58 -0.45 -10.14
C ASN A 22 -24.79 -1.55 -9.09
N LYS A 23 -24.69 -2.81 -9.53
CA LYS A 23 -24.81 -3.97 -8.63
C LYS A 23 -23.76 -3.78 -7.56
N SER A 24 -24.16 -3.75 -6.29
CA SER A 24 -23.26 -3.82 -5.16
C SER A 24 -22.32 -5.01 -5.37
N SER A 25 -21.03 -4.77 -5.43
CA SER A 25 -20.02 -5.84 -5.51
C SER A 25 -19.96 -6.57 -4.17
N LYS A 26 -19.71 -7.88 -4.23
CA LYS A 26 -19.42 -8.68 -3.03
C LYS A 26 -17.91 -8.83 -2.91
N LEU A 27 -17.41 -8.97 -1.69
CA LEU A 27 -15.97 -9.20 -1.46
C LEU A 27 -15.46 -10.42 -2.25
N ASN A 28 -16.27 -11.46 -2.37
CA ASN A 28 -15.93 -12.67 -3.13
C ASN A 28 -15.80 -12.45 -4.65
N ASP A 29 -16.25 -11.31 -5.18
CA ASP A 29 -16.06 -10.98 -6.60
C ASP A 29 -14.62 -10.59 -6.89
N PHE A 30 -13.85 -10.14 -5.85
CA PHE A 30 -12.43 -9.81 -5.92
C PHE A 30 -11.57 -11.08 -5.82
N ASN A 31 -11.66 -11.93 -6.84
CA ASN A 31 -10.95 -13.21 -6.93
C ASN A 31 -9.97 -13.31 -8.09
N LEU A 32 -9.93 -12.29 -8.98
CA LEU A 32 -8.96 -12.21 -10.06
C LEU A 32 -7.61 -11.82 -9.48
N LEU A 33 -6.65 -12.74 -9.52
CA LEU A 33 -5.30 -12.47 -9.03
C LEU A 33 -4.57 -11.54 -10.01
N LEU A 34 -4.35 -10.29 -9.59
CA LEU A 34 -3.65 -9.28 -10.37
C LEU A 34 -2.14 -9.33 -10.13
N TYR A 35 -1.73 -9.67 -8.91
CA TYR A 35 -0.33 -9.88 -8.56
C TYR A 35 -0.20 -10.90 -7.42
N ALA A 36 0.60 -11.94 -7.66
CA ALA A 36 1.05 -12.88 -6.65
C ALA A 36 2.57 -12.71 -6.51
N PRO A 37 3.08 -12.32 -5.33
CA PRO A 37 4.51 -12.21 -5.11
C PRO A 37 5.22 -13.54 -5.36
N GLU A 38 6.43 -13.47 -5.93
CA GLU A 38 7.31 -14.62 -6.13
C GLU A 38 8.19 -14.90 -4.90
N TYR A 39 8.59 -13.85 -4.20
CA TYR A 39 9.53 -13.91 -3.08
C TYR A 39 8.92 -13.50 -1.76
N ALA A 40 7.97 -12.56 -1.77
CA ALA A 40 7.25 -12.14 -0.58
C ALA A 40 6.10 -13.11 -0.29
N SER A 41 5.76 -13.25 0.99
CA SER A 41 4.66 -14.10 1.47
C SER A 41 3.52 -13.28 2.08
N GLY A 42 3.81 -12.04 2.47
CA GLY A 42 2.96 -11.23 3.31
C GLY A 42 1.82 -10.52 2.58
N PHE A 43 1.75 -10.51 1.24
CA PHE A 43 0.66 -9.83 0.55
C PHE A 43 0.20 -10.52 -0.74
N ASP A 44 -0.94 -10.13 -1.24
CA ASP A 44 -1.39 -10.33 -2.62
C ASP A 44 -2.28 -9.15 -3.06
N ILE A 45 -2.46 -9.02 -4.39
CA ILE A 45 -3.32 -7.99 -4.99
C ILE A 45 -4.35 -8.69 -5.87
N LYS A 46 -5.62 -8.41 -5.61
CA LYS A 46 -6.74 -8.98 -6.34
C LYS A 46 -7.63 -7.90 -6.93
N GLY A 47 -8.24 -8.23 -8.04
CA GLY A 47 -9.28 -7.45 -8.69
C GLY A 47 -10.55 -8.25 -8.91
N ALA A 48 -11.51 -7.64 -9.58
CA ALA A 48 -12.73 -8.28 -10.03
C ALA A 48 -12.91 -8.00 -11.53
N ASP A 49 -13.55 -8.93 -12.24
CA ASP A 49 -13.78 -8.78 -13.67
C ASP A 49 -14.61 -7.52 -13.98
N GLY A 50 -14.14 -6.73 -14.95
CA GLY A 50 -14.78 -5.47 -15.35
C GLY A 50 -14.73 -4.36 -14.29
N LYS A 51 -13.87 -4.47 -13.26
CA LYS A 51 -13.66 -3.48 -12.19
C LYS A 51 -12.25 -2.88 -12.23
N GLU A 52 -12.16 -1.61 -11.85
CA GLU A 52 -10.87 -0.92 -11.66
C GLU A 52 -10.40 -0.93 -10.21
N SER A 53 -11.34 -1.10 -9.27
CA SER A 53 -11.03 -1.24 -7.85
C SER A 53 -10.25 -2.51 -7.58
N VAL A 54 -9.38 -2.46 -6.56
CA VAL A 54 -8.54 -3.59 -6.17
C VAL A 54 -8.59 -3.83 -4.67
N LEU A 55 -8.27 -5.06 -4.29
CA LEU A 55 -8.14 -5.50 -2.92
C LEU A 55 -6.69 -5.92 -2.67
N ILE A 56 -6.02 -5.26 -1.75
CA ILE A 56 -4.73 -5.69 -1.22
C ILE A 56 -5.00 -6.47 0.06
N THR A 57 -4.49 -7.70 0.11
CA THR A 57 -4.51 -8.53 1.32
C THR A 57 -3.14 -8.50 1.94
N VAL A 58 -3.05 -8.21 3.23
CA VAL A 58 -1.81 -8.30 4.01
C VAL A 58 -1.98 -9.39 5.06
N ARG A 59 -1.10 -10.38 5.04
CA ARG A 59 -1.10 -11.52 5.95
C ARG A 59 -0.01 -11.37 7.01
N ASN A 60 -0.35 -11.74 8.24
CA ASN A 60 0.56 -11.71 9.37
C ASN A 60 1.35 -10.38 9.46
N PRO A 61 0.65 -9.24 9.61
CA PRO A 61 1.22 -7.91 9.41
C PRO A 61 2.23 -7.48 10.50
N TRP A 62 2.40 -8.27 11.57
CA TRP A 62 3.42 -8.07 12.61
C TRP A 62 3.93 -9.40 13.16
N GLN A 63 4.99 -9.34 13.93
CA GLN A 63 5.62 -10.51 14.54
C GLN A 63 4.67 -11.20 15.53
N GLY A 64 4.45 -12.50 15.37
CA GLY A 64 3.50 -13.27 16.17
C GLY A 64 2.03 -13.11 15.77
N ALA A 65 1.74 -12.49 14.63
CA ALA A 65 0.39 -12.31 14.09
C ALA A 65 -0.12 -13.56 13.34
N ASP A 66 0.05 -14.73 13.89
CA ASP A 66 -0.37 -15.98 13.26
C ASP A 66 -1.85 -15.95 12.90
N CYS A 67 -2.16 -16.14 11.60
CA CYS A 67 -3.52 -16.10 11.05
C CYS A 67 -4.23 -14.73 11.08
N VAL A 68 -3.53 -13.63 11.33
CA VAL A 68 -4.09 -12.28 11.18
C VAL A 68 -4.02 -11.85 9.71
N THR A 69 -5.11 -11.29 9.21
CA THR A 69 -5.18 -10.73 7.87
C THR A 69 -5.83 -9.36 7.93
N THR A 70 -5.20 -8.38 7.30
CA THR A 70 -5.75 -7.05 7.09
C THR A 70 -5.98 -6.80 5.59
N TRP A 71 -6.90 -5.91 5.27
CA TRP A 71 -7.30 -5.63 3.90
C TRP A 71 -7.32 -4.12 3.65
N LEU A 72 -6.84 -3.73 2.48
CA LEU A 72 -7.03 -2.40 1.93
C LEU A 72 -7.82 -2.52 0.61
N PHE A 73 -9.01 -1.96 0.58
CA PHE A 73 -9.78 -1.81 -0.65
C PHE A 73 -9.50 -0.45 -1.27
N ILE A 74 -9.03 -0.42 -2.51
CA ILE A 74 -8.81 0.81 -3.27
C ILE A 74 -10.00 1.00 -4.19
N ALA A 75 -10.89 1.93 -3.85
CA ALA A 75 -12.08 2.26 -4.63
C ALA A 75 -11.69 3.17 -5.79
N ARG A 76 -11.84 2.70 -7.03
CA ARG A 76 -11.55 3.46 -8.25
C ARG A 76 -12.81 3.70 -9.07
N SER A 77 -12.78 4.72 -9.92
CA SER A 77 -13.86 5.03 -10.89
C SER A 77 -15.26 5.14 -10.29
N GLY A 78 -15.35 5.58 -9.01
CA GLY A 78 -16.63 5.69 -8.30
C GLY A 78 -17.32 4.35 -7.99
N GLU A 79 -16.56 3.26 -8.03
CA GLU A 79 -17.06 1.94 -7.65
C GLU A 79 -17.29 1.88 -6.14
N LYS A 80 -18.37 1.19 -5.77
CA LYS A 80 -18.75 1.07 -4.36
C LYS A 80 -17.92 0.01 -3.66
N VAL A 81 -17.59 0.29 -2.40
CA VAL A 81 -17.02 -0.69 -1.47
C VAL A 81 -17.97 -1.91 -1.38
N PRO A 82 -17.43 -3.15 -1.37
CA PRO A 82 -18.23 -4.35 -1.20
C PRO A 82 -19.05 -4.32 0.08
N GLU A 83 -20.29 -4.82 0.01
CA GLU A 83 -21.18 -4.88 1.17
C GLU A 83 -20.55 -5.76 2.27
N GLY A 84 -20.53 -5.24 3.50
CA GLY A 84 -19.97 -5.93 4.67
C GLY A 84 -18.44 -5.97 4.69
N PHE A 85 -17.75 -5.18 3.87
CA PHE A 85 -16.29 -5.06 3.93
C PHE A 85 -15.85 -4.45 5.27
N ALA A 86 -14.93 -5.11 5.94
CA ALA A 86 -14.44 -4.73 7.29
C ALA A 86 -12.94 -4.35 7.29
N GLY A 87 -12.37 -4.02 6.13
CA GLY A 87 -10.99 -3.55 6.00
C GLY A 87 -10.92 -2.03 5.84
N GLN A 88 -9.72 -1.54 5.59
CA GLN A 88 -9.45 -0.14 5.28
C GLN A 88 -9.88 0.19 3.85
N VAL A 89 -10.39 1.41 3.63
CA VAL A 89 -10.83 1.88 2.31
C VAL A 89 -10.04 3.11 1.92
N LEU A 90 -9.42 3.04 0.74
CA LEU A 90 -8.74 4.15 0.10
C LEU A 90 -9.58 4.62 -1.09
N GLU A 91 -10.02 5.87 -1.08
CA GLU A 91 -10.78 6.48 -2.16
C GLU A 91 -9.86 6.96 -3.29
N GLY A 92 -9.70 6.12 -4.31
CA GLY A 92 -8.77 6.36 -5.42
C GLY A 92 -7.32 6.08 -5.09
N ASP A 93 -6.41 6.58 -5.92
CA ASP A 93 -4.97 6.39 -5.73
C ASP A 93 -4.39 7.40 -4.73
N ALA A 94 -3.58 6.93 -3.78
CA ALA A 94 -2.95 7.79 -2.78
C ALA A 94 -2.02 8.84 -3.42
N LYS A 95 -2.20 10.09 -3.05
CA LYS A 95 -1.38 11.24 -3.48
C LYS A 95 -0.55 11.80 -2.34
N ARG A 96 -1.03 11.66 -1.12
CA ARG A 96 -0.47 12.19 0.13
C ARG A 96 -0.28 11.04 1.11
N ILE A 97 0.95 10.64 1.32
CA ILE A 97 1.30 9.47 2.12
C ILE A 97 2.11 9.90 3.34
N VAL A 98 1.75 9.36 4.50
CA VAL A 98 2.59 9.38 5.68
C VAL A 98 3.28 8.03 5.81
N ALA A 99 4.61 8.03 5.83
CA ALA A 99 5.43 6.83 5.89
C ALA A 99 6.06 6.66 7.28
N MET A 100 5.64 5.64 8.02
CA MET A 100 6.13 5.40 9.38
C MET A 100 7.46 4.63 9.42
N SER A 101 8.00 4.24 8.26
CA SER A 101 9.30 3.56 8.14
C SER A 101 10.15 4.13 7.00
N SER A 102 11.46 4.17 7.18
CA SER A 102 12.41 4.54 6.12
C SER A 102 12.42 3.54 4.95
N THR A 103 12.03 2.28 5.16
CA THR A 103 11.89 1.28 4.09
C THR A 103 10.75 1.63 3.14
N HIS A 104 9.62 2.14 3.66
CA HIS A 104 8.49 2.62 2.85
C HIS A 104 8.94 3.78 1.94
N ILE A 105 9.75 4.70 2.48
CA ILE A 105 10.33 5.82 1.74
C ILE A 105 11.22 5.30 0.62
N ALA A 106 12.12 4.36 0.92
CA ALA A 106 13.05 3.78 -0.05
C ALA A 106 12.32 3.07 -1.19
N MET A 107 11.22 2.37 -0.92
CA MET A 107 10.41 1.70 -1.93
C MET A 107 9.71 2.71 -2.87
N LEU A 108 9.14 3.78 -2.32
CA LEU A 108 8.53 4.84 -3.13
C LEU A 108 9.57 5.63 -3.92
N ASP A 109 10.77 5.82 -3.37
CA ASP A 109 11.89 6.46 -4.07
C ASP A 109 12.39 5.60 -5.24
N ALA A 110 12.53 4.29 -5.04
CA ALA A 110 12.96 3.34 -6.06
C ALA A 110 12.08 3.34 -7.31
N ILE A 111 10.81 3.71 -7.18
CA ILE A 111 9.87 3.88 -8.30
C ILE A 111 9.69 5.35 -8.69
N GLY A 112 10.49 6.28 -8.14
CA GLY A 112 10.45 7.71 -8.46
C GLY A 112 9.18 8.43 -8.01
N GLU A 113 8.54 7.97 -6.91
CA GLU A 113 7.29 8.51 -6.38
C GLU A 113 7.43 9.06 -4.95
N VAL A 114 8.66 9.28 -4.48
CA VAL A 114 8.99 9.79 -3.13
C VAL A 114 8.30 11.14 -2.82
N ARG A 115 7.95 11.91 -3.85
CA ARG A 115 7.25 13.20 -3.69
C ARG A 115 5.83 13.09 -3.19
N ARG A 116 5.24 11.90 -3.19
CA ARG A 116 3.94 11.64 -2.55
C ARG A 116 4.02 11.63 -1.03
N ILE A 117 5.22 11.52 -0.46
CA ILE A 117 5.42 11.54 0.98
C ILE A 117 5.27 12.98 1.48
N THR A 118 4.30 13.18 2.38
CA THR A 118 3.98 14.45 3.03
C THR A 118 4.28 14.44 4.52
N GLY A 119 4.46 13.25 5.11
CA GLY A 119 4.83 13.08 6.51
C GLY A 119 5.65 11.82 6.72
N VAL A 120 6.46 11.85 7.75
CA VAL A 120 7.37 10.75 8.12
C VAL A 120 7.46 10.60 9.63
N SER A 121 7.95 9.46 10.08
CA SER A 121 8.34 9.22 11.48
C SER A 121 9.85 9.49 11.61
N GLY A 122 10.22 10.47 12.43
CA GLY A 122 11.60 10.75 12.78
C GLY A 122 12.48 11.21 11.61
N ILE A 123 12.20 12.40 11.10
CA ILE A 123 12.88 12.98 9.92
C ILE A 123 14.40 13.06 10.07
N ASP A 124 14.91 13.16 11.29
CA ASP A 124 16.35 13.23 11.58
C ASP A 124 17.09 11.92 11.26
N TYR A 125 16.36 10.80 11.24
CA TYR A 125 16.93 9.47 10.93
C TYR A 125 16.74 9.05 9.47
N ILE A 126 16.14 9.92 8.65
CA ILE A 126 15.89 9.63 7.24
C ILE A 126 17.02 10.19 6.39
N SER A 127 17.80 9.32 5.75
CA SER A 127 18.93 9.70 4.90
C SER A 127 18.55 9.98 3.45
N ASN A 128 17.28 9.78 3.05
CA ASN A 128 16.84 10.02 1.68
C ASN A 128 17.03 11.49 1.28
N PRO A 129 17.79 11.80 0.20
CA PRO A 129 18.15 13.16 -0.14
C PRO A 129 16.97 14.04 -0.57
N ASP A 130 15.94 13.46 -1.20
CA ASP A 130 14.72 14.20 -1.60
C ASP A 130 13.91 14.60 -0.36
N ILE A 131 13.77 13.71 0.63
CA ILE A 131 13.14 14.00 1.91
C ILE A 131 13.91 15.10 2.63
N GLN A 132 15.23 15.00 2.72
CA GLN A 132 16.06 15.99 3.40
C GLN A 132 16.02 17.37 2.71
N ALA A 133 16.00 17.38 1.38
CA ALA A 133 15.89 18.65 0.61
C ALA A 133 14.53 19.35 0.82
N ARG A 134 13.47 18.58 1.18
CA ARG A 134 12.11 19.10 1.44
C ARG A 134 11.75 19.11 2.92
N ARG A 135 12.74 18.98 3.80
CA ARG A 135 12.57 18.81 5.25
C ARG A 135 11.56 19.79 5.86
N ASP A 136 11.63 21.07 5.48
CA ASP A 136 10.78 22.13 6.04
C ASP A 136 9.31 22.03 5.58
N SER A 137 9.03 21.22 4.57
CA SER A 137 7.69 21.00 4.00
C SER A 137 7.12 19.60 4.26
N ILE A 138 7.88 18.73 4.91
CA ILE A 138 7.47 17.38 5.31
C ILE A 138 7.20 17.37 6.81
N GLY A 139 6.02 16.85 7.21
CA GLY A 139 5.69 16.74 8.63
C GLY A 139 6.45 15.60 9.30
N ASP A 140 7.16 15.90 10.39
CA ASP A 140 7.63 14.86 11.31
C ASP A 140 6.53 14.54 12.32
N VAL A 141 5.81 13.45 12.08
CA VAL A 141 4.67 13.06 12.93
C VAL A 141 5.09 12.38 14.24
N GLY A 142 6.40 12.22 14.47
CA GLY A 142 6.93 11.56 15.67
C GLY A 142 6.98 10.04 15.53
N TYR A 143 7.11 9.36 16.68
CA TYR A 143 7.28 7.91 16.77
C TYR A 143 6.06 7.27 17.41
N GLU A 144 5.88 5.98 17.21
CA GLU A 144 4.91 5.18 17.95
C GLU A 144 5.04 5.41 19.47
N GLY A 145 3.91 5.70 20.12
CA GLY A 145 3.86 6.12 21.52
C GLY A 145 3.96 7.64 21.77
N ASN A 146 4.39 8.44 20.78
CA ASN A 146 4.43 9.91 20.85
C ASN A 146 4.13 10.55 19.49
N ILE A 147 2.97 10.24 18.93
CA ILE A 147 2.53 10.75 17.63
C ILE A 147 1.85 12.12 17.80
N ASN A 148 2.24 13.06 16.97
CA ASN A 148 1.56 14.34 16.82
C ASN A 148 0.37 14.20 15.87
N TYR A 149 -0.80 13.83 16.42
CA TYR A 149 -2.03 13.63 15.64
C TYR A 149 -2.58 14.94 15.06
N GLU A 150 -2.33 16.08 15.69
CA GLU A 150 -2.73 17.39 15.14
C GLU A 150 -1.98 17.67 13.84
N LEU A 151 -0.66 17.45 13.85
CA LEU A 151 0.16 17.57 12.65
C LEU A 151 -0.28 16.53 11.60
N LEU A 152 -0.49 15.27 11.98
CA LEU A 152 -0.95 14.21 11.09
C LEU A 152 -2.24 14.62 10.37
N LEU A 153 -3.24 15.11 11.11
CA LEU A 153 -4.48 15.63 10.53
C LEU A 153 -4.25 16.81 9.59
N SER A 154 -3.37 17.75 9.97
CA SER A 154 -3.07 18.92 9.13
C SER A 154 -2.40 18.55 7.80
N LEU A 155 -1.67 17.44 7.77
CA LEU A 155 -1.10 16.89 6.55
C LEU A 155 -2.15 16.33 5.61
N ASN A 156 -3.37 16.05 6.11
CA ASN A 156 -4.48 15.47 5.36
C ASN A 156 -4.04 14.29 4.48
N PRO A 157 -3.48 13.22 5.06
CA PRO A 157 -2.99 12.09 4.29
C PRO A 157 -4.13 11.27 3.70
N ASP A 158 -3.95 10.76 2.49
CA ASP A 158 -4.85 9.77 1.90
C ASP A 158 -4.59 8.37 2.47
N LEU A 159 -3.34 8.12 2.91
CA LEU A 159 -2.92 6.83 3.44
C LEU A 159 -1.75 6.98 4.41
N VAL A 160 -1.80 6.22 5.50
CA VAL A 160 -0.66 6.03 6.41
C VAL A 160 -0.11 4.62 6.22
N LEU A 161 1.20 4.52 5.94
CA LEU A 161 1.89 3.23 5.86
C LEU A 161 2.44 2.88 7.24
N LEU A 162 1.90 1.82 7.83
CA LEU A 162 2.26 1.34 9.16
C LEU A 162 3.20 0.13 9.09
N TYR A 163 3.85 -0.13 10.19
CA TYR A 163 4.45 -1.42 10.52
C TYR A 163 4.08 -1.78 11.97
N GLY A 164 4.11 -3.05 12.32
CA GLY A 164 3.88 -3.51 13.69
C GLY A 164 5.01 -4.44 14.12
N VAL A 165 5.55 -4.29 15.32
CA VAL A 165 6.71 -5.09 15.77
C VAL A 165 6.27 -6.22 16.69
N ASN A 166 5.63 -5.93 17.82
CA ASN A 166 5.19 -6.91 18.81
C ASN A 166 3.66 -6.89 18.97
N GLY A 167 2.94 -6.66 17.89
CA GLY A 167 1.50 -6.50 17.86
C GLY A 167 1.08 -5.44 16.84
N ALA A 168 -0.22 -5.13 16.83
CA ALA A 168 -0.78 -4.03 16.05
C ALA A 168 -0.15 -2.70 16.49
N SER A 169 -0.02 -1.77 15.57
CA SER A 169 0.44 -0.42 15.88
C SER A 169 -0.51 0.28 16.85
N ALA A 170 0.04 0.95 17.85
CA ALA A 170 -0.75 1.78 18.76
C ALA A 170 -1.48 2.94 18.06
N MET A 171 -1.12 3.25 16.81
CA MET A 171 -1.79 4.25 16.00
C MET A 171 -3.13 3.77 15.42
N GLU A 172 -3.33 2.46 15.26
CA GLU A 172 -4.46 1.86 14.53
C GLU A 172 -5.81 2.43 15.00
N SER A 173 -6.13 2.24 16.29
CA SER A 173 -7.39 2.72 16.85
C SER A 173 -7.61 4.23 16.67
N LYS A 174 -6.53 5.02 16.72
CA LYS A 174 -6.65 6.47 16.55
C LYS A 174 -6.82 6.87 15.10
N LEU A 175 -6.20 6.17 14.17
CA LEU A 175 -6.40 6.38 12.73
C LEU A 175 -7.83 6.02 12.33
N GLU A 176 -8.39 4.93 12.89
CA GLU A 176 -9.80 4.55 12.71
C GLU A 176 -10.76 5.62 13.25
N GLU A 177 -10.50 6.14 14.46
CA GLU A 177 -11.30 7.25 15.05
C GLU A 177 -11.27 8.51 14.18
N LEU A 178 -10.17 8.75 13.48
CA LEU A 178 -9.94 9.92 12.63
C LEU A 178 -10.35 9.70 11.16
N ASP A 179 -10.88 8.53 10.81
CA ASP A 179 -11.20 8.13 9.43
C ASP A 179 -10.00 8.27 8.47
N ILE A 180 -8.79 8.02 8.95
CA ILE A 180 -7.57 8.05 8.14
C ILE A 180 -7.22 6.62 7.72
N PRO A 181 -7.27 6.28 6.42
CA PRO A 181 -6.91 4.94 5.95
C PRO A 181 -5.44 4.62 6.24
N PHE A 182 -5.18 3.35 6.55
CA PHE A 182 -3.83 2.87 6.75
C PHE A 182 -3.63 1.49 6.12
N MET A 183 -2.38 1.15 5.86
CA MET A 183 -1.97 -0.18 5.40
C MET A 183 -0.71 -0.62 6.14
N TYR A 184 -0.72 -1.84 6.63
CA TYR A 184 0.49 -2.47 7.13
C TYR A 184 1.40 -2.88 5.98
N VAL A 185 2.69 -2.63 6.15
CA VAL A 185 3.76 -3.07 5.24
C VAL A 185 4.65 -4.03 6.03
N GLY A 186 4.56 -5.32 5.68
CA GLY A 186 5.25 -6.40 6.40
C GLY A 186 6.63 -6.75 5.82
N ASP A 187 7.28 -5.81 5.13
CA ASP A 187 8.55 -6.04 4.45
C ASP A 187 9.63 -6.58 5.39
N TYR A 188 9.69 -6.10 6.62
CA TYR A 188 10.69 -6.53 7.60
C TYR A 188 10.52 -7.99 8.06
N LEU A 189 9.31 -8.57 7.90
CA LEU A 189 8.97 -9.96 8.27
C LEU A 189 9.40 -10.98 7.22
N GLU A 190 9.67 -10.54 5.99
CA GLU A 190 10.08 -11.43 4.92
C GLU A 190 11.46 -12.03 5.20
N GLU A 191 11.62 -13.33 4.93
CA GLU A 191 12.86 -14.06 5.22
C GLU A 191 13.99 -13.70 4.26
N SER A 192 13.67 -13.28 3.04
CA SER A 192 14.65 -12.98 2.01
C SER A 192 14.73 -11.49 1.67
N PRO A 193 15.92 -10.99 1.28
CA PRO A 193 16.05 -9.63 0.77
C PRO A 193 15.17 -9.35 -0.47
N LEU A 194 14.90 -10.36 -1.28
CA LEU A 194 14.03 -10.25 -2.44
C LEU A 194 12.57 -10.09 -2.02
N GLY A 195 12.11 -10.89 -1.03
CA GLY A 195 10.77 -10.73 -0.47
C GLY A 195 10.56 -9.34 0.15
N LYS A 196 11.54 -8.83 0.91
CA LYS A 196 11.50 -7.46 1.45
C LYS A 196 11.33 -6.41 0.33
N ALA A 197 12.12 -6.52 -0.73
CA ALA A 197 12.09 -5.57 -1.83
C ALA A 197 10.79 -5.67 -2.66
N GLU A 198 10.16 -6.83 -2.72
CA GLU A 198 8.95 -7.05 -3.54
C GLU A 198 7.73 -6.28 -3.03
N TRP A 199 7.72 -5.88 -1.76
CA TRP A 199 6.68 -5.02 -1.19
C TRP A 199 6.53 -3.67 -1.92
N MET A 200 7.55 -3.24 -2.68
CA MET A 200 7.42 -2.06 -3.52
C MET A 200 6.27 -2.17 -4.53
N VAL A 201 5.88 -3.38 -4.93
CA VAL A 201 4.76 -3.61 -5.85
C VAL A 201 3.44 -3.29 -5.16
N ALA A 202 3.26 -3.70 -3.89
CA ALA A 202 2.09 -3.32 -3.10
C ALA A 202 2.00 -1.79 -2.91
N LEU A 203 3.14 -1.13 -2.60
CA LEU A 203 3.19 0.32 -2.47
C LEU A 203 2.93 1.03 -3.82
N SER A 204 3.31 0.39 -4.92
CA SER A 204 3.02 0.90 -6.26
C SER A 204 1.53 0.80 -6.60
N GLU A 205 0.85 -0.25 -6.11
CA GLU A 205 -0.59 -0.41 -6.31
C GLU A 205 -1.40 0.68 -5.61
N VAL A 206 -1.06 1.03 -4.35
CA VAL A 206 -1.79 2.09 -3.61
C VAL A 206 -1.71 3.47 -4.27
N ILE A 207 -0.77 3.67 -5.17
CA ILE A 207 -0.59 4.92 -5.92
C ILE A 207 -0.98 4.80 -7.41
N GLY A 208 -1.61 3.69 -7.82
CA GLY A 208 -2.03 3.45 -9.20
C GLY A 208 -0.87 3.22 -10.17
N LYS A 209 0.27 2.71 -9.70
CA LYS A 209 1.50 2.53 -10.49
C LYS A 209 2.04 1.10 -10.44
N ARG A 210 1.19 0.07 -10.24
CA ARG A 210 1.62 -1.32 -10.08
C ARG A 210 2.59 -1.77 -11.17
N GLU A 211 2.29 -1.56 -12.44
CA GLU A 211 3.19 -1.96 -13.52
C GLU A 211 4.59 -1.31 -13.44
N LYS A 212 4.66 -0.08 -12.91
CA LYS A 212 5.94 0.61 -12.69
C LYS A 212 6.72 -0.08 -11.57
N GLY A 213 6.04 -0.48 -10.50
CA GLY A 213 6.61 -1.26 -9.40
C GLY A 213 7.10 -2.62 -9.85
N GLU A 214 6.29 -3.36 -10.61
CA GLU A 214 6.66 -4.65 -11.17
C GLU A 214 7.91 -4.55 -12.06
N LYS A 215 7.96 -3.56 -12.95
CA LYS A 215 9.13 -3.32 -13.81
C LYS A 215 10.39 -2.96 -13.01
N ALA A 216 10.24 -2.14 -11.98
CA ALA A 216 11.35 -1.78 -11.09
C ALA A 216 11.84 -3.00 -10.31
N PHE A 217 10.93 -3.76 -9.71
CA PHE A 217 11.25 -4.97 -8.96
C PHE A 217 11.94 -6.03 -9.83
N ALA A 218 11.46 -6.29 -11.05
CA ALA A 218 11.99 -7.30 -11.94
C ALA A 218 13.52 -7.18 -12.19
N THR A 219 14.08 -5.99 -12.01
CA THR A 219 15.54 -5.76 -12.13
C THR A 219 16.34 -6.25 -10.92
N ILE A 220 15.70 -6.33 -9.76
CA ILE A 220 16.36 -6.62 -8.47
C ILE A 220 16.81 -8.10 -8.38
N PRO A 221 15.94 -9.11 -8.65
CA PRO A 221 16.36 -10.51 -8.63
C PRO A 221 17.51 -10.82 -9.60
N VAL A 222 17.51 -10.21 -10.77
CA VAL A 222 18.57 -10.37 -11.76
C VAL A 222 19.92 -9.92 -11.19
N ARG A 223 19.97 -8.74 -10.60
CA ARG A 223 21.19 -8.18 -9.98
C ARG A 223 21.61 -8.97 -8.74
N TYR A 224 20.66 -9.32 -7.90
CA TYR A 224 20.89 -10.11 -6.68
C TYR A 224 21.49 -11.47 -7.01
N ASN A 225 20.87 -12.22 -7.94
CA ASN A 225 21.34 -13.54 -8.32
C ASN A 225 22.71 -13.50 -9.04
N ALA A 226 22.97 -12.47 -9.85
CA ALA A 226 24.29 -12.27 -10.46
C ALA A 226 25.37 -12.03 -9.40
N LEU A 227 25.08 -11.24 -8.36
CA LEU A 227 25.99 -11.01 -7.24
C LEU A 227 26.19 -12.29 -6.41
N LYS A 228 25.09 -12.98 -6.06
CA LYS A 228 25.12 -14.26 -5.35
C LYS A 228 26.01 -15.28 -6.07
N LYS A 229 25.86 -15.40 -7.39
CA LYS A 229 26.69 -16.29 -8.20
C LYS A 229 28.17 -15.90 -8.10
N LYS A 230 28.54 -14.64 -8.24
CA LYS A 230 29.93 -14.17 -8.09
C LYS A 230 30.55 -14.56 -6.75
N VAL A 231 29.77 -14.45 -5.66
CA VAL A 231 30.24 -14.83 -4.32
C VAL A 231 30.39 -16.33 -4.20
N THR A 232 29.43 -17.12 -4.71
CA THR A 232 29.48 -18.59 -4.68
C THR A 232 30.64 -19.15 -5.51
N ASP A 233 30.92 -18.54 -6.68
CA ASP A 233 32.01 -18.95 -7.57
C ASP A 233 33.39 -18.44 -7.08
N SER A 234 33.42 -17.60 -6.03
CA SER A 234 34.65 -17.06 -5.46
C SER A 234 35.43 -18.13 -4.71
N THR A 235 36.75 -18.16 -4.91
CA THR A 235 37.69 -18.98 -4.14
C THR A 235 38.08 -18.35 -2.80
N LEU A 236 37.56 -17.15 -2.50
CA LEU A 236 37.77 -16.47 -1.23
C LEU A 236 36.99 -17.20 -0.13
N GLY A 237 37.62 -17.43 1.01
CA GLY A 237 36.95 -18.03 2.15
C GLY A 237 35.73 -17.17 2.59
N THR A 238 34.74 -17.81 3.20
CA THR A 238 33.59 -17.13 3.79
C THR A 238 34.00 -16.47 5.10
N PRO A 239 34.03 -15.12 5.20
CA PRO A 239 34.32 -14.48 6.47
C PRO A 239 33.15 -14.66 7.44
N SER A 240 33.47 -14.81 8.73
CA SER A 240 32.46 -14.67 9.77
C SER A 240 32.15 -13.19 9.96
N VAL A 241 30.87 -12.85 9.91
CA VAL A 241 30.40 -11.47 10.10
C VAL A 241 29.46 -11.44 11.30
N MET A 242 29.73 -10.54 12.25
CA MET A 242 28.80 -10.22 13.31
C MET A 242 27.94 -9.05 12.85
N LEU A 243 26.63 -9.28 12.77
CA LEU A 243 25.64 -8.24 12.49
C LEU A 243 25.00 -7.85 13.79
N ASN A 244 24.78 -6.56 13.95
CA ASN A 244 24.23 -5.84 15.11
C ASN A 244 25.27 -5.57 16.21
N VAL A 245 25.17 -4.37 16.77
CA VAL A 245 25.83 -4.02 18.03
C VAL A 245 24.93 -4.52 19.14
N PRO A 246 25.44 -5.24 20.18
CA PRO A 246 24.63 -5.50 21.35
C PRO A 246 24.18 -4.16 21.90
N TYR A 247 22.87 -4.00 22.08
CA TYR A 247 22.35 -2.86 22.84
C TYR A 247 22.88 -3.06 24.26
N GLY A 248 23.70 -2.11 24.73
CA GLY A 248 24.14 -2.12 26.13
C GLY A 248 22.93 -1.96 27.05
N ASP A 249 22.95 -2.66 28.16
CA ASP A 249 22.01 -2.50 29.27
C ASP A 249 22.09 -1.09 29.87
#